data_42013bf6f43dd3b0b88fc322b6423051
#
_entry.id   42013bf6f43dd3b0b88fc322b6423051
#
_cell.length_a   1.000
_cell.length_b   1.000
_cell.length_c   1.000
_cell.angle_alpha   90.00
_cell.angle_beta   90.00
_cell.angle_gamma   90.00
#
_symmetry.space_group_name_H-M   'P 1'
#
loop_
_entity.id
_entity.type
_entity.pdbx_description
1 polymer ?
#
loop_
_entity_poly.entity_id
_entity_poly.type
_entity_poly.pdbx_seq_one_letter_code
_entity_poly.pdbx_strand_id
1 'polypeptide(L)'
;MGVLSHFRVEFYDCLYSRADALFELTDAVLCADGPVKTLVELSLTVEHRRGHGALYAALDRGWLEPTRLRRALAGLPLPKAADGRIVLAVDVSHWLRPDAPTSGDRLFCHVYGRGDRRSDQLVPGWPYSFVAALESGRNSWVALLDAVRLGPADDATTVTAVQLRDVVERLTSAGHWRPGDPDILIVMDSGYDVAYLTQALAGLPVVLVGRLRSDRVMLRDPGPARSGPRGGRPRRHGGVLTFKKPDSWHEPDVTTATDTTRYGTATATAWDRMHPRLTHRGPWLNHAKEELPVLHGTLIRLKVERLPGDRDPKPVWLWCSATAAAPADVDRWWQSFLRRFDLEHTFRLMKQTLGWTAPKVRNPDTADLWTWLIIAAHTQLRLARPLAEDLRRPWERPSEPRRLTPARVRRGFRNVRATAARPAIAPKPSRPGPGRPPGSKNKQRARRHDVGKTVKRAESIKEHQAQRG
;
A
#
# COMPACT_ATOMS: atom_id res chain seq x y z
N MET A 1 26.67 5.88 -15.24
CA MET A 1 25.35 5.32 -15.57
C MET A 1 24.30 5.97 -14.66
N GLY A 2 23.22 6.53 -15.20
CA GLY A 2 22.19 7.20 -14.38
C GLY A 2 21.38 6.21 -13.55
N VAL A 3 20.72 6.70 -12.47
CA VAL A 3 19.95 5.87 -11.51
C VAL A 3 18.92 4.97 -12.22
N LEU A 4 18.23 5.47 -13.24
CA LEU A 4 17.28 4.67 -14.02
C LEU A 4 17.99 3.48 -14.70
N SER A 5 19.11 3.71 -15.39
CA SER A 5 19.86 2.64 -16.07
C SER A 5 20.40 1.59 -15.10
N HIS A 6 20.86 2.02 -13.94
CA HIS A 6 21.31 1.12 -12.88
C HIS A 6 20.14 0.24 -12.38
N PHE A 7 19.01 0.85 -12.03
CA PHE A 7 17.82 0.11 -11.60
C PHE A 7 17.33 -0.88 -12.68
N ARG A 8 17.38 -0.52 -13.96
CA ARG A 8 16.97 -1.41 -15.05
C ARG A 8 17.84 -2.67 -15.13
N VAL A 9 19.15 -2.53 -14.89
CA VAL A 9 20.07 -3.69 -14.80
C VAL A 9 19.75 -4.53 -13.56
N GLU A 10 19.64 -3.91 -12.39
CA GLU A 10 19.27 -4.62 -11.16
C GLU A 10 17.92 -5.33 -11.25
N PHE A 11 16.93 -4.69 -11.86
CA PHE A 11 15.63 -5.31 -12.10
C PHE A 11 15.76 -6.54 -13.03
N TYR A 12 16.54 -6.44 -14.10
CA TYR A 12 16.79 -7.57 -14.98
C TYR A 12 17.46 -8.73 -14.23
N ASP A 13 18.41 -8.43 -13.37
CA ASP A 13 19.09 -9.40 -12.53
C ASP A 13 18.19 -10.07 -11.47
N CYS A 14 17.00 -9.52 -11.19
CA CYS A 14 15.98 -10.17 -10.36
C CYS A 14 15.16 -11.20 -11.16
N LEU A 15 15.28 -11.23 -12.50
CA LEU A 15 14.52 -12.12 -13.37
C LEU A 15 15.35 -13.37 -13.68
N TYR A 16 14.99 -14.52 -13.15
CA TYR A 16 15.77 -15.76 -13.32
C TYR A 16 15.29 -16.64 -14.48
N SER A 17 13.99 -16.76 -14.64
CA SER A 17 13.41 -17.55 -15.73
C SER A 17 12.64 -16.65 -16.69
N ARG A 18 12.88 -16.83 -18.00
CA ARG A 18 12.28 -16.00 -19.06
C ARG A 18 12.60 -14.50 -18.91
N ALA A 19 13.77 -14.17 -18.35
CA ALA A 19 14.20 -12.81 -17.99
C ALA A 19 13.99 -11.80 -19.12
N ASP A 20 14.51 -12.09 -20.31
CA ASP A 20 14.38 -11.20 -21.46
C ASP A 20 12.92 -10.90 -21.81
N ALA A 21 12.07 -11.93 -21.82
CA ALA A 21 10.66 -11.76 -22.19
C ALA A 21 9.87 -10.98 -21.14
N LEU A 22 10.16 -11.18 -19.84
CA LEU A 22 9.57 -10.42 -18.74
C LEU A 22 10.04 -8.97 -18.74
N PHE A 23 11.32 -8.73 -19.04
CA PHE A 23 11.87 -7.40 -19.16
C PHE A 23 11.26 -6.63 -20.32
N GLU A 24 11.19 -7.26 -21.51
CA GLU A 24 10.53 -6.67 -22.68
C GLU A 24 9.03 -6.43 -22.46
N LEU A 25 8.36 -7.32 -21.71
CA LEU A 25 6.97 -7.13 -21.31
C LEU A 25 6.80 -5.89 -20.43
N THR A 26 7.72 -5.65 -19.51
CA THR A 26 7.72 -4.43 -18.68
C THR A 26 7.96 -3.18 -19.52
N ASP A 27 8.88 -3.24 -20.48
CA ASP A 27 9.09 -2.16 -21.45
C ASP A 27 7.85 -1.89 -22.32
N ALA A 28 7.15 -2.95 -22.73
CA ALA A 28 5.89 -2.84 -23.46
C ALA A 28 4.81 -2.12 -22.64
N VAL A 29 4.67 -2.44 -21.35
CA VAL A 29 3.76 -1.73 -20.42
C VAL A 29 4.08 -0.24 -20.35
N LEU A 30 5.37 0.11 -20.32
CA LEU A 30 5.84 1.49 -20.20
C LEU A 30 5.68 2.29 -21.50
N CYS A 31 5.79 1.64 -22.66
CA CYS A 31 5.82 2.28 -23.96
C CYS A 31 4.51 2.14 -24.76
N ALA A 32 3.56 1.34 -24.29
CA ALA A 32 2.27 1.18 -24.98
C ALA A 32 1.49 2.50 -25.07
N ASP A 33 0.87 2.73 -26.21
CA ASP A 33 0.03 3.89 -26.45
C ASP A 33 -1.32 3.73 -25.74
N GLY A 34 -1.63 4.67 -24.85
CA GLY A 34 -2.87 4.61 -24.07
C GLY A 34 -2.84 3.60 -22.90
N PRO A 35 -3.99 3.33 -22.27
CA PRO A 35 -4.12 2.37 -21.19
C PRO A 35 -3.94 0.93 -21.63
N VAL A 36 -3.19 0.14 -20.88
CA VAL A 36 -3.04 -1.30 -21.12
C VAL A 36 -4.34 -2.02 -20.74
N LYS A 37 -5.02 -2.63 -21.71
CA LYS A 37 -6.27 -3.36 -21.52
C LYS A 37 -6.10 -4.87 -21.60
N THR A 38 -5.19 -5.33 -22.46
CA THR A 38 -4.94 -6.76 -22.69
C THR A 38 -3.44 -7.04 -22.86
N LEU A 39 -3.06 -8.29 -22.60
CA LEU A 39 -1.69 -8.75 -22.89
C LEU A 39 -1.42 -8.83 -24.42
N VAL A 40 -2.48 -9.02 -25.22
CA VAL A 40 -2.36 -9.05 -26.68
C VAL A 40 -1.86 -7.71 -27.21
N GLU A 41 -2.41 -6.60 -26.74
CA GLU A 41 -1.94 -5.26 -27.11
C GLU A 41 -0.45 -5.07 -26.82
N LEU A 42 0.02 -5.59 -25.68
CA LEU A 42 1.43 -5.51 -25.31
C LEU A 42 2.34 -6.34 -26.25
N SER A 43 1.83 -7.44 -26.80
CA SER A 43 2.59 -8.25 -27.75
C SER A 43 2.76 -7.57 -29.12
N LEU A 44 1.99 -6.52 -29.38
CA LEU A 44 2.04 -5.74 -30.64
C LEU A 44 2.94 -4.49 -30.49
N THR A 45 3.45 -4.20 -29.30
CA THR A 45 4.38 -3.07 -29.13
C THR A 45 5.77 -3.42 -29.63
N VAL A 46 6.45 -2.42 -30.19
CA VAL A 46 7.81 -2.58 -30.75
C VAL A 46 8.82 -3.05 -29.69
N GLU A 47 8.58 -2.73 -28.45
CA GLU A 47 9.44 -3.08 -27.32
C GLU A 47 9.40 -4.58 -27.00
N HIS A 48 8.29 -5.27 -27.33
CA HIS A 48 8.19 -6.72 -27.20
C HIS A 48 8.66 -7.38 -28.49
N ARG A 49 9.96 -7.67 -28.61
CA ARG A 49 10.61 -8.20 -29.82
C ARG A 49 10.36 -9.69 -30.06
N ARG A 50 9.60 -10.35 -29.18
CA ARG A 50 9.33 -11.78 -29.19
C ARG A 50 7.93 -12.07 -29.69
N GLY A 51 7.71 -13.28 -30.21
CA GLY A 51 6.37 -13.69 -30.66
C GLY A 51 5.34 -13.69 -29.52
N HIS A 52 4.09 -13.53 -29.86
CA HIS A 52 2.94 -13.50 -28.95
C HIS A 52 2.94 -14.62 -27.89
N GLY A 53 3.28 -15.88 -28.29
CA GLY A 53 3.35 -17.00 -27.35
C GLY A 53 4.44 -16.84 -26.27
N ALA A 54 5.50 -16.08 -26.53
CA ALA A 54 6.58 -15.87 -25.57
C ALA A 54 6.13 -15.02 -24.38
N LEU A 55 5.22 -14.07 -24.56
CA LEU A 55 4.64 -13.25 -23.50
C LEU A 55 3.87 -14.10 -22.50
N TYR A 56 2.95 -14.94 -22.99
CA TYR A 56 2.17 -15.82 -22.13
C TYR A 56 3.05 -16.87 -21.45
N ALA A 57 4.01 -17.44 -22.18
CA ALA A 57 4.98 -18.38 -21.61
C ALA A 57 5.89 -17.72 -20.56
N ALA A 58 6.18 -16.42 -20.71
CA ALA A 58 6.94 -15.68 -19.71
C ALA A 58 6.15 -15.49 -18.40
N LEU A 59 4.87 -15.17 -18.48
CA LEU A 59 4.02 -15.04 -17.30
C LEU A 59 3.68 -16.39 -16.64
N ASP A 60 3.58 -17.47 -17.42
CA ASP A 60 3.25 -18.81 -16.92
C ASP A 60 4.45 -19.53 -16.30
N ARG A 61 5.66 -19.33 -16.84
CA ARG A 61 6.89 -20.05 -16.46
C ARG A 61 8.04 -19.15 -16.09
N GLY A 62 7.83 -17.85 -16.11
CA GLY A 62 8.80 -16.88 -15.66
C GLY A 62 8.90 -16.87 -14.16
N TRP A 63 10.05 -16.47 -13.66
CA TRP A 63 10.28 -16.33 -12.24
C TRP A 63 11.11 -15.08 -11.94
N LEU A 64 10.66 -14.35 -10.95
CA LEU A 64 11.30 -13.17 -10.40
C LEU A 64 11.55 -13.42 -8.91
N GLU A 65 12.70 -13.02 -8.40
CA GLU A 65 12.99 -13.08 -6.98
C GLU A 65 12.52 -11.80 -6.25
N PRO A 66 11.41 -11.87 -5.49
CA PRO A 66 10.86 -10.68 -4.83
C PRO A 66 11.80 -10.08 -3.78
N THR A 67 12.56 -10.90 -3.05
CA THR A 67 13.47 -10.44 -1.99
C THR A 67 14.60 -9.58 -2.56
N ARG A 68 15.15 -9.97 -3.70
CA ARG A 68 16.17 -9.18 -4.39
C ARG A 68 15.60 -7.86 -4.91
N LEU A 69 14.40 -7.91 -5.52
CA LEU A 69 13.76 -6.70 -6.02
C LEU A 69 13.38 -5.73 -4.88
N ARG A 70 12.88 -6.24 -3.75
CA ARG A 70 12.62 -5.43 -2.54
C ARG A 70 13.88 -4.70 -2.06
N ARG A 71 15.03 -5.36 -2.08
CA ARG A 71 16.33 -4.73 -1.73
C ARG A 71 16.71 -3.67 -2.75
N ALA A 72 16.58 -3.95 -4.05
CA ALA A 72 16.82 -2.97 -5.10
C ALA A 72 15.92 -1.73 -4.95
N LEU A 73 14.62 -1.91 -4.67
CA LEU A 73 13.70 -0.80 -4.40
C LEU A 73 14.09 0.02 -3.17
N ALA A 74 14.50 -0.64 -2.09
CA ALA A 74 14.95 0.03 -0.88
C ALA A 74 16.30 0.76 -1.07
N GLY A 75 17.15 0.34 -2.00
CA GLY A 75 18.41 1.02 -2.34
C GLY A 75 18.26 2.29 -3.19
N LEU A 76 17.05 2.56 -3.73
CA LEU A 76 16.81 3.75 -4.54
C LEU A 76 16.67 5.02 -3.69
N PRO A 77 16.97 6.20 -4.26
CA PRO A 77 16.69 7.47 -3.59
C PRO A 77 15.25 7.56 -3.15
N LEU A 78 15.02 7.75 -1.85
CA LEU A 78 13.69 7.88 -1.26
C LEU A 78 13.29 9.34 -1.09
N PRO A 79 11.99 9.63 -1.21
CA PRO A 79 11.47 10.93 -0.81
C PRO A 79 11.55 11.07 0.71
N LYS A 80 11.93 12.27 1.15
CA LYS A 80 11.91 12.67 2.57
C LYS A 80 11.09 13.95 2.74
N ALA A 81 10.45 14.08 3.88
CA ALA A 81 9.80 15.34 4.29
C ALA A 81 10.84 16.43 4.54
N ALA A 82 10.39 17.69 4.71
CA ALA A 82 11.28 18.82 4.90
C ALA A 82 12.20 18.70 6.14
N ASP A 83 11.76 17.96 7.16
CA ASP A 83 12.51 17.65 8.37
C ASP A 83 13.41 16.40 8.23
N GLY A 84 13.59 15.88 7.03
CA GLY A 84 14.39 14.68 6.76
C GLY A 84 13.67 13.35 7.04
N ARG A 85 12.45 13.38 7.57
CA ARG A 85 11.66 12.20 7.94
C ARG A 85 11.18 11.41 6.72
N ILE A 86 11.21 10.09 6.81
CA ILE A 86 10.55 9.19 5.86
C ILE A 86 9.08 9.06 6.29
N VAL A 87 8.17 9.21 5.34
CA VAL A 87 6.73 8.99 5.56
C VAL A 87 6.29 7.80 4.72
N LEU A 88 5.87 6.72 5.37
CA LEU A 88 5.33 5.54 4.72
C LEU A 88 3.80 5.54 4.77
N ALA A 89 3.17 5.07 3.71
CA ALA A 89 1.76 4.72 3.72
C ALA A 89 1.60 3.21 3.48
N VAL A 90 0.68 2.60 4.22
CA VAL A 90 0.24 1.22 3.98
C VAL A 90 -1.24 1.21 3.63
N ASP A 91 -1.59 0.48 2.57
CA ASP A 91 -2.98 0.36 2.14
C ASP A 91 -3.20 -0.93 1.33
N VAL A 92 -4.45 -1.41 1.31
CA VAL A 92 -4.84 -2.61 0.57
C VAL A 92 -5.52 -2.22 -0.73
N SER A 93 -5.07 -2.82 -1.82
CA SER A 93 -5.74 -2.70 -3.12
C SER A 93 -6.11 -4.08 -3.67
N HIS A 94 -7.29 -4.17 -4.28
CA HIS A 94 -7.87 -5.45 -4.71
C HIS A 94 -7.68 -5.67 -6.20
N TRP A 95 -7.30 -6.90 -6.57
CA TRP A 95 -7.45 -7.43 -7.92
C TRP A 95 -8.69 -8.31 -7.93
N LEU A 96 -9.82 -7.74 -8.31
CA LEU A 96 -11.12 -8.41 -8.31
C LEU A 96 -11.20 -9.49 -9.41
N ARG A 97 -11.68 -10.68 -9.06
CA ARG A 97 -11.80 -11.84 -9.95
C ARG A 97 -13.11 -12.60 -9.70
N PRO A 98 -14.27 -11.96 -9.89
CA PRO A 98 -15.58 -12.61 -9.67
C PRO A 98 -15.84 -13.73 -10.69
N ASP A 99 -15.33 -13.58 -11.91
CA ASP A 99 -15.54 -14.46 -13.06
C ASP A 99 -14.53 -15.62 -13.17
N ALA A 100 -13.70 -15.83 -12.15
CA ALA A 100 -12.60 -16.78 -12.21
C ALA A 100 -12.73 -17.96 -11.20
N PRO A 101 -13.73 -18.82 -11.32
CA PRO A 101 -13.96 -19.91 -10.35
C PRO A 101 -12.83 -20.93 -10.30
N THR A 102 -11.95 -20.97 -11.29
CA THR A 102 -10.79 -21.85 -11.35
C THR A 102 -9.51 -21.22 -10.81
N SER A 103 -9.56 -19.98 -10.31
CA SER A 103 -8.42 -19.30 -9.66
C SER A 103 -8.46 -19.61 -8.16
N GLY A 104 -7.34 -20.13 -7.62
CA GLY A 104 -7.16 -20.38 -6.19
C GLY A 104 -6.96 -19.10 -5.37
N ASP A 105 -6.95 -19.26 -4.05
CA ASP A 105 -6.56 -18.26 -3.04
C ASP A 105 -7.31 -16.92 -3.14
N ARG A 106 -8.52 -16.92 -3.68
CA ARG A 106 -9.37 -15.74 -3.71
C ARG A 106 -10.05 -15.54 -2.36
N LEU A 107 -10.10 -14.27 -1.95
CA LEU A 107 -10.85 -13.79 -0.78
C LEU A 107 -12.05 -12.95 -1.20
N PHE A 108 -13.01 -12.79 -0.31
CA PHE A 108 -14.01 -11.73 -0.45
C PHE A 108 -13.39 -10.38 -0.14
N CYS A 109 -13.20 -9.60 -1.20
CA CYS A 109 -12.74 -8.22 -1.11
C CYS A 109 -13.91 -7.30 -0.84
N HIS A 110 -13.80 -6.45 0.16
CA HIS A 110 -14.82 -5.44 0.46
C HIS A 110 -14.71 -4.28 -0.53
N VAL A 111 -15.76 -4.06 -1.30
CA VAL A 111 -15.86 -2.98 -2.28
C VAL A 111 -16.94 -2.01 -1.81
N TYR A 112 -16.50 -0.80 -1.45
CA TYR A 112 -17.42 0.25 -1.01
C TYR A 112 -18.33 0.71 -2.16
N GLY A 113 -19.61 0.85 -1.88
CA GLY A 113 -20.58 1.40 -2.82
C GLY A 113 -20.23 2.85 -3.20
N ARG A 114 -20.37 3.19 -4.49
CA ARG A 114 -20.16 4.54 -5.02
C ARG A 114 -21.36 4.98 -5.84
N GLY A 115 -21.71 6.27 -5.73
CA GLY A 115 -22.87 6.83 -6.45
C GLY A 115 -24.19 6.23 -5.99
N ASP A 116 -25.01 5.79 -6.95
CA ASP A 116 -26.35 5.22 -6.69
C ASP A 116 -26.32 3.84 -6.02
N ARG A 117 -25.17 3.15 -6.05
CA ARG A 117 -24.98 1.90 -5.33
C ARG A 117 -24.56 2.18 -3.89
N ARG A 118 -25.54 2.27 -3.00
CA ARG A 118 -25.32 2.56 -1.57
C ARG A 118 -24.83 1.38 -0.73
N SER A 119 -24.93 0.15 -1.24
CA SER A 119 -24.54 -1.05 -0.50
C SER A 119 -23.10 -1.46 -0.80
N ASP A 120 -22.36 -1.78 0.25
CA ASP A 120 -21.06 -2.42 0.16
C ASP A 120 -21.20 -3.84 -0.40
N GLN A 121 -20.25 -4.25 -1.22
CA GLN A 121 -20.26 -5.56 -1.86
C GLN A 121 -19.02 -6.36 -1.45
N LEU A 122 -19.21 -7.65 -1.28
CA LEU A 122 -18.12 -8.62 -1.13
C LEU A 122 -17.89 -9.30 -2.48
N VAL A 123 -16.76 -8.99 -3.12
CA VAL A 123 -16.42 -9.48 -4.45
C VAL A 123 -15.18 -10.36 -4.38
N PRO A 124 -15.20 -11.57 -4.96
CA PRO A 124 -14.03 -12.45 -5.00
C PRO A 124 -12.83 -11.80 -5.70
N GLY A 125 -11.64 -11.91 -5.09
CA GLY A 125 -10.42 -11.35 -5.66
C GLY A 125 -9.18 -11.68 -4.85
N TRP A 126 -8.07 -11.08 -5.24
CA TRP A 126 -6.80 -11.11 -4.53
C TRP A 126 -6.50 -9.73 -3.96
N PRO A 127 -6.63 -9.53 -2.64
CA PRO A 127 -6.19 -8.30 -2.00
C PRO A 127 -4.67 -8.30 -1.85
N TYR A 128 -4.05 -7.16 -2.13
CA TYR A 128 -2.63 -6.92 -1.94
C TYR A 128 -2.43 -5.78 -0.95
N SER A 129 -1.62 -6.00 0.08
CA SER A 129 -1.10 -4.98 0.97
C SER A 129 0.13 -4.34 0.32
N PHE A 130 0.12 -3.02 0.16
CA PHE A 130 1.22 -2.24 -0.40
C PHE A 130 1.82 -1.33 0.66
N VAL A 131 3.14 -1.19 0.63
CA VAL A 131 3.86 -0.18 1.40
C VAL A 131 4.61 0.74 0.45
N ALA A 132 4.44 2.04 0.63
CA ALA A 132 5.07 3.06 -0.20
C ALA A 132 5.58 4.25 0.61
N ALA A 133 6.70 4.83 0.22
CA ALA A 133 7.14 6.12 0.74
C ALA A 133 6.46 7.27 -0.02
N LEU A 134 5.90 8.21 0.72
CA LEU A 134 5.18 9.37 0.20
C LEU A 134 6.15 10.51 -0.13
N GLU A 135 5.98 11.13 -1.28
CA GLU A 135 6.74 12.33 -1.63
C GLU A 135 6.18 13.57 -0.92
N SER A 136 7.03 14.54 -0.60
CA SER A 136 6.61 15.85 -0.11
C SER A 136 6.05 16.72 -1.24
N GLY A 137 5.18 17.69 -0.91
CA GLY A 137 4.60 18.64 -1.87
C GLY A 137 3.32 18.13 -2.56
N ARG A 138 2.83 18.88 -3.55
CA ARG A 138 1.62 18.55 -4.32
C ARG A 138 1.97 17.74 -5.55
N ASN A 139 2.10 16.45 -5.40
CA ASN A 139 2.31 15.53 -6.50
C ASN A 139 1.62 14.19 -6.21
N SER A 140 1.48 13.35 -7.21
CA SER A 140 0.85 12.04 -7.12
C SER A 140 1.86 10.89 -7.20
N TRP A 141 3.13 11.19 -6.87
CA TRP A 141 4.17 10.19 -6.88
C TRP A 141 4.35 9.56 -5.50
N VAL A 142 4.64 8.27 -5.50
CA VAL A 142 5.08 7.52 -4.33
C VAL A 142 6.24 6.61 -4.74
N ALA A 143 7.08 6.21 -3.79
CA ALA A 143 8.05 5.15 -4.01
C ALA A 143 7.47 3.83 -3.46
N LEU A 144 7.03 2.94 -4.34
CA LEU A 144 6.56 1.60 -3.94
C LEU A 144 7.75 0.80 -3.41
N LEU A 145 7.62 0.24 -2.21
CA LEU A 145 8.67 -0.50 -1.51
C LEU A 145 8.36 -1.98 -1.35
N ASP A 146 7.08 -2.30 -1.24
CA ASP A 146 6.64 -3.68 -1.01
C ASP A 146 5.20 -3.90 -1.46
N ALA A 147 4.91 -5.17 -1.81
CA ALA A 147 3.56 -5.68 -2.02
C ALA A 147 3.48 -7.13 -1.55
N VAL A 148 2.42 -7.47 -0.82
CA VAL A 148 2.15 -8.82 -0.34
C VAL A 148 0.69 -9.16 -0.63
N ARG A 149 0.44 -10.30 -1.29
CA ARG A 149 -0.91 -10.83 -1.49
C ARG A 149 -1.40 -11.45 -0.18
N LEU A 150 -2.60 -11.08 0.23
CA LEU A 150 -3.25 -11.66 1.40
C LEU A 150 -4.00 -12.92 0.99
N GLY A 151 -3.67 -14.03 1.61
CA GLY A 151 -4.28 -15.34 1.38
C GLY A 151 -5.49 -15.61 2.28
N PRO A 152 -6.27 -16.67 2.01
CA PRO A 152 -7.47 -17.02 2.77
C PRO A 152 -7.22 -17.33 4.26
N ALA A 153 -6.03 -17.82 4.59
CA ALA A 153 -5.63 -18.16 5.96
C ALA A 153 -4.93 -17.02 6.69
N ASP A 154 -4.64 -15.90 6.01
CA ASP A 154 -3.86 -14.81 6.56
C ASP A 154 -4.69 -13.91 7.48
N ASP A 155 -4.12 -13.54 8.61
CA ASP A 155 -4.54 -12.35 9.35
C ASP A 155 -3.87 -11.11 8.74
N ALA A 156 -4.67 -10.28 8.08
CA ALA A 156 -4.18 -9.09 7.40
C ALA A 156 -3.36 -8.16 8.32
N THR A 157 -3.69 -8.07 9.60
CA THR A 157 -2.97 -7.22 10.56
C THR A 157 -1.59 -7.81 10.88
N THR A 158 -1.52 -9.13 11.09
CA THR A 158 -0.27 -9.84 11.36
C THR A 158 0.66 -9.80 10.13
N VAL A 159 0.12 -10.04 8.94
CA VAL A 159 0.90 -9.92 7.69
C VAL A 159 1.44 -8.51 7.51
N THR A 160 0.61 -7.49 7.78
CA THR A 160 1.03 -6.09 7.69
C THR A 160 2.12 -5.76 8.71
N ALA A 161 2.05 -6.30 9.94
CA ALA A 161 3.09 -6.09 10.95
C ALA A 161 4.45 -6.64 10.48
N VAL A 162 4.48 -7.86 9.94
CA VAL A 162 5.69 -8.46 9.37
C VAL A 162 6.18 -7.64 8.17
N GLN A 163 5.29 -7.28 7.26
CA GLN A 163 5.64 -6.49 6.08
C GLN A 163 6.26 -5.13 6.44
N LEU A 164 5.68 -4.41 7.41
CA LEU A 164 6.20 -3.11 7.85
C LEU A 164 7.55 -3.26 8.54
N ARG A 165 7.74 -4.27 9.38
CA ARG A 165 9.03 -4.58 10.02
C ARG A 165 10.10 -4.80 8.96
N ASP A 166 9.85 -5.69 8.00
CA ASP A 166 10.78 -5.99 6.91
C ASP A 166 11.12 -4.76 6.07
N VAL A 167 10.13 -3.88 5.80
CA VAL A 167 10.37 -2.62 5.08
C VAL A 167 11.28 -1.70 5.88
N VAL A 168 11.00 -1.47 7.17
CA VAL A 168 11.81 -0.59 8.03
C VAL A 168 13.24 -1.12 8.16
N GLU A 169 13.43 -2.42 8.37
CA GLU A 169 14.74 -3.05 8.47
C GLU A 169 15.54 -2.92 7.16
N ARG A 170 14.89 -3.10 6.00
CA ARG A 170 15.51 -2.89 4.69
C ARG A 170 15.92 -1.43 4.47
N LEU A 171 15.09 -0.46 4.87
CA LEU A 171 15.41 0.97 4.76
C LEU A 171 16.57 1.36 5.67
N THR A 172 16.62 0.82 6.87
CA THR A 172 17.74 1.01 7.81
C THR A 172 19.02 0.40 7.24
N SER A 173 18.95 -0.84 6.74
CA SER A 173 20.10 -1.53 6.12
C SER A 173 20.61 -0.81 4.85
N ALA A 174 19.71 -0.16 4.10
CA ALA A 174 20.06 0.66 2.95
C ALA A 174 20.60 2.07 3.33
N GLY A 175 20.66 2.41 4.62
CA GLY A 175 21.19 3.68 5.13
C GLY A 175 20.24 4.87 4.98
N HIS A 176 18.95 4.64 4.74
CA HIS A 176 17.96 5.72 4.66
C HIS A 176 17.58 6.28 6.02
N TRP A 177 17.68 5.48 7.06
CA TRP A 177 17.51 5.88 8.44
C TRP A 177 18.72 5.44 9.27
N ARG A 178 19.16 6.31 10.22
CA ARG A 178 20.28 6.07 11.14
C ARG A 178 19.88 6.52 12.54
N PRO A 179 20.50 5.99 13.59
CA PRO A 179 20.31 6.50 14.94
C PRO A 179 20.55 8.02 15.00
N GLY A 180 19.57 8.75 15.55
CA GLY A 180 19.54 10.21 15.58
C GLY A 180 18.70 10.87 14.48
N ASP A 181 18.33 10.13 13.43
CA ASP A 181 17.33 10.62 12.47
C ASP A 181 15.93 10.61 13.09
N PRO A 182 14.99 11.45 12.60
CA PRO A 182 13.60 11.39 13.02
C PRO A 182 12.98 10.02 12.71
N ASP A 183 12.17 9.51 13.63
CA ASP A 183 11.47 8.23 13.44
C ASP A 183 10.65 8.21 12.16
N ILE A 184 10.59 7.06 11.52
CA ILE A 184 9.80 6.83 10.30
C ILE A 184 8.32 6.95 10.65
N LEU A 185 7.60 7.84 9.98
CA LEU A 185 6.16 8.02 10.16
C LEU A 185 5.39 7.06 9.27
N ILE A 186 4.54 6.22 9.83
CA ILE A 186 3.70 5.27 9.08
C ILE A 186 2.24 5.68 9.19
N VAL A 187 1.59 5.97 8.06
CA VAL A 187 0.19 6.36 8.01
C VAL A 187 -0.69 5.27 7.42
N MET A 188 -1.88 5.06 8.02
CA MET A 188 -2.80 3.98 7.62
C MET A 188 -4.27 4.36 7.80
N ASP A 189 -5.16 3.68 7.06
CA ASP A 189 -6.61 3.89 7.18
C ASP A 189 -7.23 3.07 8.32
N SER A 190 -8.51 3.27 8.54
CA SER A 190 -9.34 2.64 9.58
C SER A 190 -9.51 1.12 9.44
N GLY A 191 -9.03 0.52 8.38
CA GLY A 191 -8.98 -0.93 8.18
C GLY A 191 -7.94 -1.65 9.04
N TYR A 192 -6.98 -0.91 9.60
CA TYR A 192 -5.88 -1.45 10.39
C TYR A 192 -6.10 -1.27 11.89
N ASP A 193 -5.64 -2.24 12.68
CA ASP A 193 -5.53 -2.08 14.14
C ASP A 193 -4.21 -1.39 14.47
N VAL A 194 -4.24 -0.06 14.54
CA VAL A 194 -3.04 0.76 14.78
C VAL A 194 -2.42 0.46 16.15
N ALA A 195 -3.22 0.10 17.15
CA ALA A 195 -2.69 -0.23 18.48
C ALA A 195 -1.91 -1.55 18.46
N TYR A 196 -2.44 -2.57 17.76
CA TYR A 196 -1.72 -3.81 17.58
C TYR A 196 -0.41 -3.61 16.81
N LEU A 197 -0.46 -2.85 15.72
CA LEU A 197 0.74 -2.55 14.93
C LEU A 197 1.78 -1.78 15.76
N THR A 198 1.36 -0.86 16.64
CA THR A 198 2.26 -0.18 17.57
C THR A 198 2.99 -1.17 18.47
N GLN A 199 2.28 -2.12 19.03
CA GLN A 199 2.88 -3.17 19.88
C GLN A 199 3.79 -4.10 19.06
N ALA A 200 3.33 -4.52 17.88
CA ALA A 200 4.08 -5.45 17.03
C ALA A 200 5.37 -4.86 16.45
N LEU A 201 5.41 -3.53 16.27
CA LEU A 201 6.57 -2.80 15.77
C LEU A 201 7.38 -2.13 16.89
N ALA A 202 7.09 -2.43 18.15
CA ALA A 202 7.86 -1.93 19.27
C ALA A 202 9.36 -2.25 19.11
N GLY A 203 10.21 -1.29 19.45
CA GLY A 203 11.67 -1.39 19.29
C GLY A 203 12.19 -0.98 17.92
N LEU A 204 11.32 -0.68 16.94
CA LEU A 204 11.71 -0.04 15.69
C LEU A 204 11.56 1.49 15.78
N PRO A 205 12.33 2.26 15.00
CA PRO A 205 12.26 3.72 14.96
C PRO A 205 11.05 4.20 14.17
N VAL A 206 9.85 3.94 14.67
CA VAL A 206 8.59 4.22 13.96
C VAL A 206 7.57 4.93 14.83
N VAL A 207 6.86 5.87 14.23
CA VAL A 207 5.65 6.49 14.78
C VAL A 207 4.49 6.13 13.84
N LEU A 208 3.39 5.61 14.40
CA LEU A 208 2.23 5.19 13.63
C LEU A 208 1.09 6.20 13.79
N VAL A 209 0.44 6.54 12.67
CA VAL A 209 -0.78 7.32 12.64
C VAL A 209 -1.87 6.57 11.90
N GLY A 210 -2.89 6.16 12.62
CA GLY A 210 -4.02 5.44 12.07
C GLY A 210 -5.33 6.20 12.21
N ARG A 211 -6.20 6.08 11.19
CA ARG A 211 -7.57 6.57 11.29
C ARG A 211 -8.38 5.67 12.21
N LEU A 212 -9.15 6.30 13.08
CA LEU A 212 -10.12 5.61 13.90
C LEU A 212 -11.54 5.75 13.34
N ARG A 213 -12.36 4.73 13.53
CA ARG A 213 -13.79 4.78 13.16
C ARG A 213 -14.53 5.71 14.13
N SER A 214 -15.55 6.42 13.64
CA SER A 214 -16.32 7.41 14.41
C SER A 214 -17.16 6.84 15.56
N ASP A 215 -17.23 5.53 15.68
CA ASP A 215 -17.92 4.81 16.77
C ASP A 215 -17.00 4.37 17.91
N ARG A 216 -15.72 4.75 17.85
CA ARG A 216 -14.73 4.37 18.85
C ARG A 216 -14.83 5.18 20.15
N VAL A 217 -14.27 4.59 21.16
CA VAL A 217 -14.16 5.13 22.52
C VAL A 217 -12.70 5.03 22.92
N MET A 218 -12.17 6.10 23.49
CA MET A 218 -10.82 6.16 24.02
C MET A 218 -10.87 6.38 25.52
N LEU A 219 -9.84 5.93 26.21
CA LEU A 219 -9.68 6.03 27.65
C LEU A 219 -8.50 6.94 27.97
N ARG A 220 -8.60 7.68 29.05
CA ARG A 220 -7.51 8.50 29.57
C ARG A 220 -6.58 7.67 30.43
N ASP A 221 -5.44 8.24 30.73
CA ASP A 221 -4.61 7.81 31.85
C ASP A 221 -5.41 7.95 33.18
N PRO A 222 -5.35 6.97 34.09
CA PRO A 222 -6.09 7.03 35.33
C PRO A 222 -5.65 8.16 36.27
N GLY A 223 -4.53 8.82 35.98
CA GLY A 223 -3.89 9.80 36.89
C GLY A 223 -3.22 9.13 38.08
N PRO A 224 -2.66 9.93 38.98
CA PRO A 224 -1.98 9.39 40.17
C PRO A 224 -2.94 8.54 41.02
N ALA A 225 -2.45 7.40 41.50
CA ALA A 225 -3.21 6.53 42.37
C ALA A 225 -3.61 7.28 43.65
N ARG A 226 -4.91 7.42 43.89
CA ARG A 226 -5.37 7.89 45.20
C ARG A 226 -5.16 6.75 46.20
N SER A 227 -4.16 6.86 47.02
CA SER A 227 -3.97 5.99 48.17
C SER A 227 -5.06 6.29 49.20
N GLY A 228 -6.13 5.52 49.21
CA GLY A 228 -7.15 5.54 50.27
C GLY A 228 -6.84 4.47 51.30
N PRO A 229 -7.33 4.62 52.56
CA PRO A 229 -7.07 3.67 53.65
C PRO A 229 -7.66 2.26 53.41
N ARG A 230 -8.46 2.06 52.38
CA ARG A 230 -9.08 0.78 52.01
C ARG A 230 -8.41 0.10 50.84
N GLY A 231 -7.12 0.18 50.67
CA GLY A 231 -6.33 -0.42 49.61
C GLY A 231 -7.15 -1.23 48.56
N GLY A 232 -7.14 -0.81 47.30
CA GLY A 232 -7.79 -1.51 46.20
C GLY A 232 -6.84 -1.60 45.01
N ARG A 233 -7.14 -2.50 44.07
CA ARG A 233 -6.35 -2.57 42.82
C ARG A 233 -6.34 -1.18 42.16
N PRO A 234 -5.18 -0.62 41.82
CA PRO A 234 -5.09 0.66 41.11
C PRO A 234 -5.95 0.67 39.85
N ARG A 235 -6.62 1.78 39.57
CA ARG A 235 -7.39 1.94 38.36
C ARG A 235 -6.44 1.86 37.17
N ARG A 236 -6.75 1.01 36.21
CA ARG A 236 -5.96 0.85 34.98
C ARG A 236 -6.32 1.89 33.93
N HIS A 237 -7.53 2.44 33.99
CA HIS A 237 -8.08 3.37 33.00
C HIS A 237 -8.73 4.55 33.75
N GLY A 238 -8.56 5.74 33.18
CA GLY A 238 -9.23 6.96 33.63
C GLY A 238 -10.58 7.19 32.95
N GLY A 239 -10.94 8.44 32.75
CA GLY A 239 -12.19 8.85 32.13
C GLY A 239 -12.33 8.41 30.69
N VAL A 240 -13.58 8.35 30.23
CA VAL A 240 -13.95 7.93 28.86
C VAL A 240 -14.13 9.14 27.96
N LEU A 241 -13.58 9.09 26.75
CA LEU A 241 -13.85 10.03 25.66
C LEU A 241 -14.57 9.27 24.53
N THR A 242 -15.82 9.62 24.27
CA THR A 242 -16.66 9.02 23.22
C THR A 242 -16.76 9.98 22.05
N PHE A 243 -16.39 9.55 20.83
CA PHE A 243 -16.31 10.44 19.66
C PHE A 243 -17.62 11.12 19.28
N LYS A 244 -18.75 10.44 19.53
CA LYS A 244 -20.10 10.94 19.25
C LYS A 244 -20.70 11.79 20.36
N LYS A 245 -20.04 11.91 21.54
CA LYS A 245 -20.56 12.62 22.71
C LYS A 245 -19.59 13.73 23.12
N PRO A 246 -19.76 14.97 22.59
CA PRO A 246 -18.89 16.09 22.92
C PRO A 246 -18.75 16.36 24.42
N ASP A 247 -19.82 16.14 25.20
CA ASP A 247 -19.83 16.32 26.66
C ASP A 247 -18.86 15.38 27.39
N SER A 248 -18.41 14.30 26.74
CA SER A 248 -17.38 13.39 27.27
C SER A 248 -15.94 13.88 27.00
N TRP A 249 -15.78 14.93 26.20
CA TRP A 249 -14.48 15.46 25.85
C TRP A 249 -14.00 16.40 26.95
N HIS A 250 -12.76 16.27 27.30
CA HIS A 250 -12.11 17.27 28.15
C HIS A 250 -11.42 18.31 27.28
N GLU A 251 -10.90 19.34 27.89
CA GLU A 251 -10.11 20.34 27.20
C GLU A 251 -8.94 19.68 26.45
N PRO A 252 -8.72 20.00 25.18
CA PRO A 252 -7.61 19.44 24.43
C PRO A 252 -6.28 20.01 24.90
N ASP A 253 -5.24 19.17 24.87
CA ASP A 253 -3.87 19.59 25.22
C ASP A 253 -3.26 20.47 24.13
N VAL A 254 -3.64 20.23 22.86
CA VAL A 254 -3.15 21.00 21.70
C VAL A 254 -4.31 21.32 20.77
N THR A 255 -4.35 22.56 20.28
CA THR A 255 -5.24 22.99 19.19
C THR A 255 -4.43 23.75 18.15
N THR A 256 -4.57 23.33 16.87
CA THR A 256 -3.95 24.03 15.75
C THR A 256 -5.01 24.44 14.72
N ALA A 257 -4.72 25.53 13.98
CA ALA A 257 -5.52 25.99 12.86
C ALA A 257 -4.57 26.30 11.69
N THR A 258 -4.76 25.60 10.57
CA THR A 258 -3.91 25.71 9.40
C THR A 258 -4.76 26.02 8.17
N ASP A 259 -4.45 27.08 7.46
CA ASP A 259 -5.15 27.43 6.22
C ASP A 259 -4.73 26.50 5.09
N THR A 260 -5.71 25.90 4.45
CA THR A 260 -5.52 25.03 3.29
C THR A 260 -6.12 25.67 2.06
N THR A 261 -5.44 25.56 0.93
CA THR A 261 -5.94 26.14 -0.34
C THR A 261 -7.23 25.47 -0.85
N ARG A 262 -7.55 24.26 -0.42
CA ARG A 262 -8.66 23.47 -0.97
C ARG A 262 -9.82 23.28 0.01
N TYR A 263 -9.53 23.22 1.30
CA TYR A 263 -10.49 22.82 2.32
C TYR A 263 -10.84 23.95 3.30
N GLY A 264 -10.36 25.17 3.04
CA GLY A 264 -10.44 26.28 4.01
C GLY A 264 -9.54 26.01 5.22
N THR A 265 -9.92 26.53 6.37
CA THR A 265 -9.17 26.31 7.61
C THR A 265 -9.36 24.87 8.10
N ALA A 266 -8.25 24.19 8.34
CA ALA A 266 -8.21 22.88 8.98
C ALA A 266 -7.89 23.08 10.47
N THR A 267 -8.81 22.69 11.34
CA THR A 267 -8.63 22.73 12.79
C THR A 267 -8.34 21.31 13.29
N ALA A 268 -7.21 21.13 13.96
CA ALA A 268 -6.87 19.89 14.63
C ALA A 268 -6.84 20.10 16.14
N THR A 269 -7.60 19.30 16.88
CA THR A 269 -7.59 19.25 18.34
C THR A 269 -7.02 17.91 18.78
N ALA A 270 -6.10 17.92 19.75
CA ALA A 270 -5.41 16.75 20.18
C ALA A 270 -5.45 16.57 21.70
N TRP A 271 -5.56 15.30 22.13
CA TRP A 271 -5.55 14.87 23.53
C TRP A 271 -4.42 13.87 23.71
N ASP A 272 -3.54 14.16 24.64
CA ASP A 272 -2.38 13.32 24.95
C ASP A 272 -2.75 12.11 25.82
N ARG A 273 -1.87 11.09 25.81
CA ARG A 273 -1.95 9.87 26.63
C ARG A 273 -3.30 9.15 26.57
N MET A 274 -3.97 9.25 25.42
CA MET A 274 -5.22 8.53 25.16
C MET A 274 -4.91 7.12 24.66
N HIS A 275 -5.66 6.12 25.13
CA HIS A 275 -5.46 4.74 24.72
C HIS A 275 -6.79 4.05 24.39
N PRO A 276 -6.81 3.10 23.44
CA PRO A 276 -7.99 2.29 23.17
C PRO A 276 -8.22 1.26 24.28
N ARG A 277 -9.46 0.91 24.52
CA ARG A 277 -9.78 -0.27 25.34
C ARG A 277 -9.56 -1.52 24.52
N LEU A 278 -8.47 -2.22 24.77
CA LEU A 278 -8.17 -3.48 24.11
C LEU A 278 -9.07 -4.61 24.63
N THR A 279 -9.44 -5.52 23.77
CA THR A 279 -10.24 -6.70 24.10
C THR A 279 -9.63 -7.91 23.40
N HIS A 280 -9.86 -9.12 23.96
CA HIS A 280 -9.39 -10.39 23.38
C HIS A 280 -10.14 -10.74 22.08
N ARG A 281 -10.01 -9.87 21.05
CA ARG A 281 -10.60 -10.02 19.72
C ARG A 281 -9.58 -9.71 18.64
N GLY A 282 -9.77 -10.32 17.49
CA GLY A 282 -8.87 -10.10 16.34
C GLY A 282 -7.42 -10.50 16.68
N PRO A 283 -6.42 -9.69 16.37
CA PRO A 283 -5.03 -10.02 16.58
C PRO A 283 -4.65 -10.19 18.07
N TRP A 284 -5.51 -9.72 19.02
CA TRP A 284 -5.31 -9.83 20.46
C TRP A 284 -5.81 -11.15 21.06
N LEU A 285 -6.36 -12.07 20.27
CA LEU A 285 -6.93 -13.34 20.75
C LEU A 285 -5.93 -14.22 21.50
N ASN A 286 -4.68 -14.19 21.09
CA ASN A 286 -3.63 -15.05 21.64
C ASN A 286 -2.95 -14.47 22.90
N HIS A 287 -3.36 -13.26 23.34
CA HIS A 287 -2.84 -12.67 24.57
C HIS A 287 -3.68 -13.12 25.75
N ALA A 288 -3.03 -13.51 26.85
CA ALA A 288 -3.73 -13.78 28.10
C ALA A 288 -4.44 -12.51 28.59
N LYS A 289 -5.59 -12.67 29.26
CA LYS A 289 -6.40 -11.52 29.71
C LYS A 289 -5.63 -10.51 30.56
N GLU A 290 -4.65 -10.97 31.30
CA GLU A 290 -3.82 -10.16 32.18
C GLU A 290 -2.71 -9.42 31.48
N GLU A 291 -2.38 -9.82 30.24
CA GLU A 291 -1.23 -9.32 29.47
C GLU A 291 -1.58 -8.26 28.42
N LEU A 292 -2.87 -7.87 28.28
CA LEU A 292 -3.25 -6.82 27.35
C LEU A 292 -2.60 -5.49 27.75
N PRO A 293 -1.74 -4.87 26.90
CA PRO A 293 -1.03 -3.65 27.23
C PRO A 293 -1.97 -2.45 27.29
N VAL A 294 -1.53 -1.39 27.99
CA VAL A 294 -2.09 -0.04 27.85
C VAL A 294 -1.15 0.74 26.93
N LEU A 295 -1.61 1.04 25.73
CA LEU A 295 -0.82 1.71 24.70
C LEU A 295 -1.23 3.18 24.63
N HIS A 296 -0.46 4.03 25.29
CA HIS A 296 -0.70 5.47 25.28
C HIS A 296 -0.28 6.07 23.93
N GLY A 297 -1.02 7.09 23.52
CA GLY A 297 -0.74 7.85 22.32
C GLY A 297 -1.54 9.16 22.31
N THR A 298 -1.43 9.90 21.23
CA THR A 298 -2.15 11.15 21.01
C THR A 298 -3.37 10.92 20.12
N LEU A 299 -4.56 11.24 20.66
CA LEU A 299 -5.81 11.26 19.89
C LEU A 299 -5.96 12.61 19.20
N ILE A 300 -6.27 12.62 17.89
CA ILE A 300 -6.42 13.85 17.11
C ILE A 300 -7.80 13.85 16.45
N ARG A 301 -8.50 14.97 16.56
CA ARG A 301 -9.73 15.25 15.83
C ARG A 301 -9.45 16.35 14.81
N LEU A 302 -9.49 16.01 13.53
CA LEU A 302 -9.33 16.93 12.41
C LEU A 302 -10.71 17.35 11.87
N LYS A 303 -10.99 18.63 11.81
CA LYS A 303 -12.16 19.22 11.14
C LYS A 303 -11.67 20.22 10.09
N VAL A 304 -12.21 20.15 8.88
CA VAL A 304 -11.97 21.15 7.83
C VAL A 304 -13.22 21.98 7.62
N GLU A 305 -13.07 23.20 7.15
CA GLU A 305 -14.17 24.13 6.93
C GLU A 305 -15.09 23.67 5.80
N ARG A 306 -14.54 23.16 4.71
CA ARG A 306 -15.30 22.75 3.52
C ARG A 306 -14.70 21.52 2.83
N LEU A 307 -15.54 20.80 2.09
CA LEU A 307 -15.13 19.76 1.15
C LEU A 307 -15.53 20.15 -0.28
N PRO A 308 -14.83 19.66 -1.31
CA PRO A 308 -15.28 19.84 -2.69
C PRO A 308 -16.67 19.23 -2.90
N GLY A 309 -17.60 20.00 -3.54
CA GLY A 309 -18.94 19.53 -3.90
C GLY A 309 -19.94 19.52 -2.75
N ASP A 310 -20.07 20.63 -2.01
CA ASP A 310 -21.14 20.92 -1.01
C ASP A 310 -21.42 19.83 0.04
N ARG A 311 -20.45 18.96 0.30
CA ARG A 311 -20.56 17.93 1.32
C ARG A 311 -20.17 18.47 2.69
N ASP A 312 -21.01 18.22 3.70
CA ASP A 312 -20.68 18.54 5.09
C ASP A 312 -19.41 17.80 5.54
N PRO A 313 -18.36 18.52 5.96
CA PRO A 313 -17.12 17.89 6.40
C PRO A 313 -17.28 17.22 7.77
N LYS A 314 -17.43 15.90 7.76
CA LYS A 314 -17.39 15.12 9.00
C LYS A 314 -15.97 15.10 9.57
N PRO A 315 -15.79 15.21 10.89
CA PRO A 315 -14.48 15.16 11.51
C PRO A 315 -13.82 13.80 11.27
N VAL A 316 -12.51 13.83 11.06
CA VAL A 316 -11.65 12.64 10.99
C VAL A 316 -10.96 12.46 12.32
N TRP A 317 -11.04 11.25 12.87
CA TRP A 317 -10.35 10.88 14.09
C TRP A 317 -9.11 10.08 13.77
N LEU A 318 -7.97 10.52 14.28
CA LEU A 318 -6.68 9.86 14.14
C LEU A 318 -6.15 9.52 15.52
N TRP A 319 -5.34 8.47 15.60
CA TRP A 319 -4.56 8.16 16.78
C TRP A 319 -3.10 7.97 16.36
N CYS A 320 -2.21 8.63 17.08
CA CYS A 320 -0.77 8.55 16.91
C CYS A 320 -0.16 7.79 18.08
N SER A 321 0.81 6.90 17.79
CA SER A 321 1.51 6.13 18.82
C SER A 321 2.48 6.95 19.69
N ALA A 322 2.76 8.21 19.32
CA ALA A 322 3.57 9.12 20.11
C ALA A 322 2.73 9.91 21.12
N THR A 323 3.34 10.29 22.23
CA THR A 323 2.78 11.13 23.29
C THR A 323 3.54 12.45 23.37
N ALA A 324 3.05 13.40 24.18
CA ALA A 324 3.65 14.73 24.40
C ALA A 324 3.87 15.53 23.10
N ALA A 325 2.87 15.51 22.23
CA ALA A 325 2.91 16.15 20.92
C ALA A 325 2.97 17.66 21.00
N ALA A 326 3.94 18.29 20.32
CA ALA A 326 3.91 19.71 20.05
C ALA A 326 2.89 20.06 18.94
N PRO A 327 2.42 21.32 18.84
CA PRO A 327 1.51 21.74 17.76
C PRO A 327 2.00 21.37 16.36
N ALA A 328 3.30 21.51 16.07
CA ALA A 328 3.90 21.15 14.80
C ALA A 328 3.85 19.64 14.51
N ASP A 329 3.86 18.77 15.54
CA ASP A 329 3.74 17.33 15.38
C ASP A 329 2.32 16.95 14.99
N VAL A 330 1.32 17.54 15.66
CA VAL A 330 -0.09 17.33 15.34
C VAL A 330 -0.38 17.69 13.88
N ASP A 331 0.11 18.85 13.42
CA ASP A 331 -0.06 19.31 12.04
C ASP A 331 0.65 18.38 11.04
N ARG A 332 1.86 17.93 11.36
CA ARG A 332 2.61 16.98 10.54
C ARG A 332 1.87 15.65 10.39
N TRP A 333 1.30 15.13 11.46
CA TRP A 333 0.65 13.83 11.46
C TRP A 333 -0.64 13.82 10.62
N TRP A 334 -1.53 14.80 10.81
CA TRP A 334 -2.75 14.84 10.02
C TRP A 334 -2.49 15.17 8.54
N GLN A 335 -1.51 16.03 8.25
CA GLN A 335 -1.12 16.35 6.87
C GLN A 335 -0.53 15.10 6.18
N SER A 336 0.34 14.36 6.87
CA SER A 336 0.89 13.10 6.35
C SER A 336 -0.19 12.06 6.13
N PHE A 337 -1.15 11.95 7.05
CA PHE A 337 -2.29 11.05 6.88
C PHE A 337 -3.13 11.40 5.64
N LEU A 338 -3.41 12.68 5.40
CA LEU A 338 -4.16 13.08 4.20
C LEU A 338 -3.39 12.74 2.91
N ARG A 339 -2.07 12.76 2.93
CA ARG A 339 -1.24 12.37 1.80
C ARG A 339 -1.27 10.88 1.48
N ARG A 340 -1.79 10.03 2.34
CA ARG A 340 -2.06 8.62 2.03
C ARG A 340 -2.87 8.46 0.74
N PHE A 341 -3.72 9.43 0.39
CA PHE A 341 -4.45 9.43 -0.87
C PHE A 341 -3.56 9.41 -2.13
N ASP A 342 -2.29 9.77 -2.03
CA ASP A 342 -1.34 9.66 -3.14
C ASP A 342 -1.11 8.20 -3.52
N LEU A 343 -1.18 7.27 -2.55
CA LEU A 343 -1.14 5.83 -2.82
C LEU A 343 -2.40 5.35 -3.57
N GLU A 344 -3.58 5.88 -3.25
CA GLU A 344 -4.80 5.58 -4.00
C GLU A 344 -4.73 6.09 -5.46
N HIS A 345 -4.11 7.24 -5.69
CA HIS A 345 -3.81 7.73 -7.04
C HIS A 345 -2.86 6.80 -7.79
N THR A 346 -1.86 6.27 -7.09
CA THR A 346 -0.95 5.27 -7.65
C THR A 346 -1.69 3.97 -8.01
N PHE A 347 -2.58 3.47 -7.17
CA PHE A 347 -3.41 2.32 -7.50
C PHE A 347 -4.29 2.56 -8.73
N ARG A 348 -4.84 3.77 -8.86
CA ARG A 348 -5.61 4.15 -10.05
C ARG A 348 -4.74 4.11 -11.31
N LEU A 349 -3.54 4.66 -11.25
CA LEU A 349 -2.57 4.59 -12.36
C LEU A 349 -2.23 3.13 -12.70
N MET A 350 -1.88 2.31 -11.71
CA MET A 350 -1.55 0.91 -11.91
C MET A 350 -2.71 0.14 -12.55
N LYS A 351 -3.94 0.32 -12.09
CA LYS A 351 -5.12 -0.38 -12.62
C LYS A 351 -5.57 0.16 -13.97
N GLN A 352 -5.67 1.47 -14.12
CA GLN A 352 -6.31 2.09 -15.29
C GLN A 352 -5.34 2.39 -16.43
N THR A 353 -4.04 2.55 -16.14
CA THR A 353 -3.04 2.95 -17.14
C THR A 353 -2.03 1.83 -17.41
N LEU A 354 -1.43 1.26 -16.36
CA LEU A 354 -0.42 0.20 -16.49
C LEU A 354 -1.04 -1.20 -16.64
N GLY A 355 -2.35 -1.35 -16.43
CA GLY A 355 -3.05 -2.60 -16.61
C GLY A 355 -2.77 -3.65 -15.53
N TRP A 356 -2.51 -3.23 -14.28
CA TRP A 356 -2.22 -4.17 -13.19
C TRP A 356 -3.27 -5.27 -13.05
N THR A 357 -4.54 -4.94 -13.16
CA THR A 357 -5.65 -5.91 -13.03
C THR A 357 -6.23 -6.37 -14.38
N ALA A 358 -5.59 -6.01 -15.49
CA ALA A 358 -6.09 -6.32 -16.84
C ALA A 358 -5.89 -7.80 -17.23
N PRO A 359 -4.74 -8.48 -16.96
CA PRO A 359 -4.54 -9.85 -17.35
C PRO A 359 -5.50 -10.81 -16.64
N LYS A 360 -6.09 -11.73 -17.40
CA LYS A 360 -6.95 -12.79 -16.85
C LYS A 360 -6.12 -14.00 -16.46
N VAL A 361 -5.12 -13.79 -15.60
CA VAL A 361 -4.28 -14.88 -15.08
C VAL A 361 -5.10 -15.80 -14.15
N ARG A 362 -4.76 -17.08 -14.15
CA ARG A 362 -5.46 -18.09 -13.34
C ARG A 362 -4.74 -18.34 -12.03
N ASN A 363 -3.43 -18.41 -12.08
CA ASN A 363 -2.57 -18.73 -10.93
C ASN A 363 -2.32 -17.48 -10.07
N PRO A 364 -2.45 -17.58 -8.75
CA PRO A 364 -2.09 -16.48 -7.85
C PRO A 364 -0.60 -16.10 -7.95
N ASP A 365 0.31 -17.05 -8.14
CA ASP A 365 1.74 -16.77 -8.29
C ASP A 365 2.05 -15.97 -9.58
N THR A 366 1.29 -16.23 -10.65
CA THR A 366 1.37 -15.41 -11.87
C THR A 366 0.86 -13.98 -11.63
N ALA A 367 -0.15 -13.83 -10.76
CA ALA A 367 -0.62 -12.50 -10.36
C ALA A 367 0.43 -11.77 -9.50
N ASP A 368 1.14 -12.50 -8.63
CA ASP A 368 2.25 -11.95 -7.84
C ASP A 368 3.40 -11.51 -8.76
N LEU A 369 3.81 -12.35 -9.71
CA LEU A 369 4.82 -12.00 -10.72
C LEU A 369 4.42 -10.73 -11.50
N TRP A 370 3.18 -10.67 -12.01
CA TRP A 370 2.67 -9.50 -12.73
C TRP A 370 2.64 -8.25 -11.86
N THR A 371 2.26 -8.37 -10.59
CA THR A 371 2.28 -7.27 -9.63
C THR A 371 3.68 -6.68 -9.49
N TRP A 372 4.70 -7.53 -9.37
CA TRP A 372 6.09 -7.08 -9.29
C TRP A 372 6.59 -6.42 -10.57
N LEU A 373 6.19 -6.91 -11.75
CA LEU A 373 6.50 -6.24 -13.03
C LEU A 373 5.88 -4.84 -13.10
N ILE A 374 4.66 -4.67 -12.63
CA ILE A 374 3.97 -3.36 -12.58
C ILE A 374 4.63 -2.43 -11.55
N ILE A 375 5.07 -2.93 -10.40
CA ILE A 375 5.85 -2.15 -9.43
C ILE A 375 7.16 -1.68 -10.06
N ALA A 376 7.88 -2.56 -10.74
CA ALA A 376 9.12 -2.22 -11.45
C ALA A 376 8.87 -1.20 -12.58
N ALA A 377 7.75 -1.32 -13.30
CA ALA A 377 7.34 -0.33 -14.30
C ALA A 377 7.06 1.04 -13.66
N HIS A 378 6.27 1.10 -12.58
CA HIS A 378 6.00 2.34 -11.85
C HIS A 378 7.28 2.99 -11.32
N THR A 379 8.20 2.19 -10.77
CA THR A 379 9.49 2.66 -10.28
C THR A 379 10.33 3.27 -11.40
N GLN A 380 10.36 2.64 -12.58
CA GLN A 380 11.04 3.20 -13.75
C GLN A 380 10.44 4.55 -14.19
N LEU A 381 9.10 4.70 -14.15
CA LEU A 381 8.47 6.00 -14.43
C LEU A 381 8.89 7.06 -13.41
N ARG A 382 8.96 6.70 -12.13
CA ARG A 382 9.41 7.62 -11.08
C ARG A 382 10.84 8.08 -11.33
N LEU A 383 11.75 7.16 -11.67
CA LEU A 383 13.15 7.46 -11.96
C LEU A 383 13.33 8.21 -13.29
N ALA A 384 12.45 7.99 -14.26
CA ALA A 384 12.45 8.69 -15.54
C ALA A 384 11.91 10.12 -15.48
N ARG A 385 11.21 10.49 -14.40
CA ARG A 385 10.55 11.79 -14.27
C ARG A 385 11.46 13.00 -14.55
N PRO A 386 12.70 13.10 -14.03
CA PRO A 386 13.59 14.22 -14.34
C PRO A 386 14.15 14.19 -15.78
N LEU A 387 14.01 13.08 -16.48
CA LEU A 387 14.55 12.86 -17.83
C LEU A 387 13.48 12.98 -18.92
N ALA A 388 12.21 12.94 -18.54
CA ALA A 388 11.10 12.90 -19.48
C ALA A 388 10.77 14.30 -20.01
N GLU A 389 10.57 14.38 -21.31
CA GLU A 389 9.98 15.53 -21.98
C GLU A 389 8.47 15.62 -21.71
N ASP A 390 7.93 16.84 -21.63
CA ASP A 390 6.50 17.07 -21.48
C ASP A 390 5.77 16.91 -22.83
N LEU A 391 5.55 15.69 -23.26
CA LEU A 391 4.71 15.37 -24.43
C LEU A 391 3.24 15.60 -24.12
N ARG A 392 2.88 16.88 -23.95
CA ARG A 392 1.53 17.32 -23.58
C ARG A 392 0.54 17.19 -24.73
N ARG A 393 -0.71 16.97 -24.36
CA ARG A 393 -1.85 17.10 -25.28
C ARG A 393 -2.18 18.57 -25.50
N PRO A 394 -2.85 18.96 -26.63
CA PRO A 394 -3.13 20.37 -26.93
C PRO A 394 -3.84 21.15 -25.82
N TRP A 395 -4.68 20.49 -25.03
CA TRP A 395 -5.45 21.11 -23.93
C TRP A 395 -4.73 21.10 -22.58
N GLU A 396 -3.58 20.47 -22.46
CA GLU A 396 -2.81 20.40 -21.22
C GLU A 396 -1.88 21.59 -21.08
N ARG A 397 -1.82 22.17 -19.89
CA ARG A 397 -0.86 23.25 -19.58
C ARG A 397 0.57 22.69 -19.55
N PRO A 398 1.57 23.48 -19.97
CA PRO A 398 2.98 23.14 -19.79
C PRO A 398 3.30 22.80 -18.34
N SER A 399 4.21 21.87 -18.12
CA SER A 399 4.67 21.49 -16.78
C SER A 399 6.18 21.27 -16.81
N GLU A 400 6.84 21.71 -15.75
CA GLU A 400 8.26 21.39 -15.54
C GLU A 400 8.46 19.86 -15.40
N PRO A 401 9.59 19.31 -15.83
CA PRO A 401 9.86 17.85 -15.73
C PRO A 401 9.62 17.30 -14.32
N ARG A 402 10.05 18.01 -13.29
CA ARG A 402 9.87 17.59 -11.88
C ARG A 402 8.42 17.59 -11.40
N ARG A 403 7.49 18.21 -12.16
CA ARG A 403 6.05 18.29 -11.84
C ARG A 403 5.21 17.41 -12.74
N LEU A 404 5.82 16.68 -13.68
CA LEU A 404 5.09 15.76 -14.56
C LEU A 404 4.41 14.68 -13.73
N THR A 405 3.15 14.38 -14.07
CA THR A 405 2.42 13.25 -13.48
C THR A 405 2.92 11.92 -14.05
N PRO A 406 2.73 10.78 -13.37
CA PRO A 406 3.14 9.47 -13.88
C PRO A 406 2.62 9.17 -15.28
N ALA A 407 1.38 9.55 -15.59
CA ALA A 407 0.80 9.36 -16.92
C ALA A 407 1.48 10.23 -17.98
N ARG A 408 1.94 11.43 -17.63
CA ARG A 408 2.67 12.31 -18.55
C ARG A 408 4.09 11.78 -18.80
N VAL A 409 4.79 11.36 -17.77
CA VAL A 409 6.11 10.71 -17.90
C VAL A 409 6.03 9.48 -18.78
N ARG A 410 4.97 8.66 -18.61
CA ARG A 410 4.78 7.45 -19.44
C ARG A 410 4.67 7.77 -20.94
N ARG A 411 4.03 8.88 -21.34
CA ARG A 411 3.94 9.27 -22.74
C ARG A 411 5.32 9.53 -23.38
N GLY A 412 6.24 10.10 -22.60
CA GLY A 412 7.62 10.35 -23.06
C GLY A 412 8.59 9.22 -22.76
N PHE A 413 8.14 8.13 -22.13
CA PHE A 413 9.06 7.09 -21.66
C PHE A 413 9.81 6.39 -22.78
N ARG A 414 9.22 6.22 -23.96
CA ARG A 414 9.90 5.61 -25.13
C ARG A 414 11.18 6.36 -25.51
N ASN A 415 11.20 7.69 -25.44
CA ASN A 415 12.37 8.51 -25.69
C ASN A 415 13.44 8.30 -24.60
N VAL A 416 13.02 8.31 -23.32
CA VAL A 416 13.91 8.04 -22.19
C VAL A 416 14.50 6.62 -22.27
N ARG A 417 13.68 5.62 -22.64
CA ARG A 417 14.14 4.24 -22.82
C ARG A 417 15.22 4.10 -23.88
N ALA A 418 15.17 4.91 -24.93
CA ALA A 418 16.17 4.85 -26.02
C ALA A 418 17.61 5.07 -25.51
N THR A 419 17.78 5.87 -24.48
CA THR A 419 19.08 6.21 -23.85
C THR A 419 19.37 5.42 -22.57
N ALA A 420 18.40 4.68 -22.04
CA ALA A 420 18.56 3.88 -20.83
C ALA A 420 19.10 2.47 -21.12
N ALA A 421 19.64 1.81 -20.11
CA ALA A 421 20.15 0.44 -20.20
C ALA A 421 19.05 -0.56 -20.65
N ARG A 422 19.40 -1.46 -21.57
CA ARG A 422 18.53 -2.48 -22.14
C ARG A 422 19.22 -3.85 -22.07
N PRO A 423 19.28 -4.48 -20.90
CA PRO A 423 20.02 -5.72 -20.69
C PRO A 423 19.45 -6.93 -21.44
N ALA A 424 18.14 -6.92 -21.78
CA ALA A 424 17.51 -8.03 -22.48
C ALA A 424 18.13 -8.32 -23.85
N ILE A 425 18.50 -9.57 -24.07
CA ILE A 425 19.13 -10.05 -25.31
C ILE A 425 18.09 -10.14 -26.43
N ALA A 426 18.48 -9.77 -27.66
CA ALA A 426 17.61 -9.91 -28.82
C ALA A 426 17.23 -11.38 -29.04
N PRO A 427 15.96 -11.66 -29.43
CA PRO A 427 15.55 -13.02 -29.73
C PRO A 427 16.34 -13.58 -30.91
N LYS A 428 16.74 -14.83 -30.80
CA LYS A 428 17.30 -15.56 -31.95
C LYS A 428 16.20 -15.75 -33.02
N PRO A 429 16.50 -15.65 -34.30
CA PRO A 429 15.56 -16.01 -35.34
C PRO A 429 15.02 -17.41 -35.10
N SER A 430 13.72 -17.57 -35.09
CA SER A 430 13.07 -18.88 -34.93
C SER A 430 11.93 -19.01 -35.95
N ARG A 431 11.73 -20.19 -36.46
CA ARG A 431 10.54 -20.50 -37.27
C ARG A 431 9.33 -20.62 -36.33
N PRO A 432 8.12 -20.25 -36.78
CA PRO A 432 6.91 -20.54 -36.02
C PRO A 432 6.83 -22.01 -35.68
N GLY A 433 6.50 -22.32 -34.42
CA GLY A 433 6.25 -23.70 -34.01
C GLY A 433 5.00 -24.29 -34.70
N PRO A 434 4.83 -25.60 -34.76
CA PRO A 434 3.70 -26.24 -35.45
C PRO A 434 2.33 -25.93 -34.85
N GLY A 435 2.29 -25.17 -33.75
CA GLY A 435 1.06 -24.89 -33.02
C GLY A 435 0.55 -26.09 -32.25
N ARG A 436 -0.68 -26.00 -31.78
CA ARG A 436 -1.34 -27.11 -31.10
C ARG A 436 -1.89 -28.10 -32.12
N PRO A 437 -1.63 -29.41 -31.99
CA PRO A 437 -2.18 -30.39 -32.92
C PRO A 437 -3.70 -30.30 -33.04
N PRO A 438 -4.27 -30.40 -34.26
CA PRO A 438 -5.71 -30.42 -34.43
C PRO A 438 -6.38 -31.51 -33.59
N GLY A 439 -7.55 -31.21 -33.01
CA GLY A 439 -8.29 -32.18 -32.19
C GLY A 439 -7.81 -32.39 -30.75
N SER A 440 -6.64 -31.86 -30.35
CA SER A 440 -6.13 -31.95 -28.98
C SER A 440 -6.96 -31.08 -28.04
N LYS A 441 -7.87 -31.69 -27.30
CA LYS A 441 -8.66 -31.03 -26.24
C LYS A 441 -8.23 -31.56 -24.88
N ASN A 442 -8.18 -30.67 -23.88
CA ASN A 442 -7.99 -31.11 -22.51
C ASN A 442 -9.26 -31.84 -22.02
N LYS A 443 -9.16 -33.11 -21.69
CA LYS A 443 -10.27 -33.94 -21.22
C LYS A 443 -10.60 -33.70 -19.75
N GLN A 444 -9.66 -33.18 -18.95
CA GLN A 444 -9.89 -32.89 -17.55
C GLN A 444 -10.43 -31.45 -17.37
N ARG A 445 -11.55 -31.34 -16.67
CA ARG A 445 -12.07 -30.03 -16.27
C ARG A 445 -11.12 -29.41 -15.25
N ALA A 446 -10.88 -28.11 -15.38
CA ALA A 446 -10.12 -27.37 -14.37
C ALA A 446 -10.85 -27.41 -13.03
N ARG A 447 -10.10 -27.68 -11.94
CA ARG A 447 -10.62 -27.65 -10.58
C ARG A 447 -11.21 -26.28 -10.28
N ARG A 448 -12.39 -26.24 -9.68
CA ARG A 448 -13.00 -25.04 -9.13
C ARG A 448 -12.53 -24.86 -7.69
N HIS A 449 -12.31 -23.62 -7.31
CA HIS A 449 -11.94 -23.22 -5.95
C HIS A 449 -13.05 -22.33 -5.40
N ASP A 450 -13.61 -22.70 -4.28
CA ASP A 450 -14.53 -21.83 -3.57
C ASP A 450 -13.77 -20.62 -3.02
N VAL A 451 -14.41 -19.48 -3.07
CA VAL A 451 -13.95 -18.33 -2.29
C VAL A 451 -14.26 -18.69 -0.85
N GLY A 452 -13.24 -18.87 -0.04
CA GLY A 452 -13.39 -19.40 1.32
C GLY A 452 -14.59 -18.77 2.01
N LYS A 453 -15.42 -19.61 2.63
CA LYS A 453 -16.50 -19.14 3.50
C LYS A 453 -15.87 -18.06 4.39
N THR A 454 -16.62 -17.02 4.70
CA THR A 454 -16.28 -16.11 5.78
C THR A 454 -16.19 -16.91 7.07
N VAL A 455 -15.10 -17.62 7.25
CA VAL A 455 -14.82 -18.37 8.49
C VAL A 455 -14.72 -17.30 9.57
N LYS A 456 -15.51 -17.45 10.60
CA LYS A 456 -15.37 -16.59 11.79
C LYS A 456 -13.90 -16.69 12.19
N ARG A 457 -13.21 -15.57 12.28
CA ARG A 457 -11.75 -15.46 12.47
C ARG A 457 -11.19 -16.38 13.59
N ALA A 458 -12.00 -16.69 14.62
CA ALA A 458 -11.67 -17.62 15.70
C ALA A 458 -11.55 -19.09 15.25
N GLU A 459 -12.26 -19.50 14.21
CA GLU A 459 -12.25 -20.89 13.70
C GLU A 459 -11.06 -21.10 12.76
N SER A 460 -10.70 -20.10 11.93
CA SER A 460 -9.54 -20.21 11.04
C SER A 460 -8.21 -20.25 11.79
N ILE A 461 -8.09 -19.58 12.93
CA ILE A 461 -6.89 -19.62 13.78
C ILE A 461 -6.75 -20.97 14.46
N LYS A 462 -7.85 -21.60 14.90
CA LYS A 462 -7.84 -22.94 15.51
C LYS A 462 -7.47 -24.01 14.51
N GLU A 463 -7.99 -23.94 13.27
CA GLU A 463 -7.64 -24.88 12.20
C GLU A 463 -6.17 -24.77 11.80
N HIS A 464 -5.62 -23.56 11.77
CA HIS A 464 -4.20 -23.34 11.43
C HIS A 464 -3.25 -23.83 12.55
N GLN A 465 -3.66 -23.75 13.81
CA GLN A 465 -2.92 -24.31 14.94
C GLN A 465 -2.98 -25.84 14.98
N ALA A 466 -4.11 -26.44 14.63
CA ALA A 466 -4.27 -27.89 14.53
C ALA A 466 -3.50 -28.53 13.36
N GLN A 467 -3.17 -27.77 12.31
CA GLN A 467 -2.36 -28.23 11.18
C GLN A 467 -0.84 -28.10 11.40
N ARG A 468 -0.42 -27.42 12.47
CA ARG A 468 1.00 -27.23 12.84
C ARG A 468 1.44 -28.02 14.08
N GLY A 469 0.54 -28.72 14.75
CA GLY A 469 0.83 -29.70 15.79
C GLY A 469 0.66 -31.12 15.25
#